data_2359e7be61453505adc003817a94697a
#
_entry.id   2359e7be61453505adc003817a94697a
#
_cell.length_a   1.000
_cell.length_b   1.000
_cell.length_c   1.000
_cell.angle_alpha   90.00
_cell.angle_beta   90.00
_cell.angle_gamma   90.00
#
_symmetry.space_group_name_H-M   'P 1'
#
loop_
_entity.id
_entity.type
_entity.pdbx_description
1 polymer ?
#
loop_
_entity_poly.entity_id
_entity_poly.type
_entity_poly.pdbx_seq_one_letter_code
_entity_poly.pdbx_strand_id
1 'polypeptide(L)'
;MKLNLGCGPRIMKGFVNVDIRNDLKLDVIDDIRTLKTFKNEVAELIYSCHGIEHFFKDERLTVLSRWHQVLKQGGTLRLALPDFEMVAKCYLNGSVPFEKLWSSLNGSQRHPYDFHYHCYDFKHLEKDLEEVGFTNVRRYDWRKTEHSEYDDYSQAYWPHMDKINGIHLSLNVEATKP
;
A
#
# COMPACT_ATOMS: atom_id res chain seq x y z
N MET A 1 -2.02 4.04 -18.29
CA MET A 1 -1.33 2.84 -17.78
C MET A 1 -1.67 2.64 -16.31
N LYS A 2 -1.51 1.39 -15.80
CA LYS A 2 -1.65 1.08 -14.37
C LYS A 2 -0.28 0.72 -13.82
N LEU A 3 0.07 1.24 -12.64
CA LEU A 3 1.35 0.97 -11.97
C LEU A 3 1.12 0.14 -10.71
N ASN A 4 1.97 -0.87 -10.48
CA ASN A 4 2.06 -1.64 -9.25
C ASN A 4 3.39 -1.29 -8.58
N LEU A 5 3.36 -0.41 -7.58
CA LEU A 5 4.55 0.18 -6.95
C LEU A 5 4.98 -0.59 -5.71
N GLY A 6 6.28 -0.86 -5.61
CA GLY A 6 6.83 -1.67 -4.53
C GLY A 6 6.33 -3.11 -4.62
N CYS A 7 6.22 -3.63 -5.84
CA CYS A 7 5.56 -4.91 -6.10
C CYS A 7 6.28 -6.12 -5.50
N GLY A 8 7.56 -5.98 -5.15
CA GLY A 8 8.36 -7.11 -4.72
C GLY A 8 8.30 -8.25 -5.75
N PRO A 9 8.20 -9.51 -5.31
CA PRO A 9 8.07 -10.64 -6.22
C PRO A 9 6.64 -10.84 -6.78
N ARG A 10 5.68 -9.97 -6.43
CA ARG A 10 4.26 -10.10 -6.80
C ARG A 10 3.96 -9.35 -8.10
N ILE A 11 4.27 -9.99 -9.21
CA ILE A 11 4.06 -9.43 -10.56
C ILE A 11 2.57 -9.52 -10.93
N MET A 12 1.97 -8.36 -11.17
CA MET A 12 0.55 -8.24 -11.48
C MET A 12 0.35 -8.04 -12.99
N LYS A 13 -0.38 -8.96 -13.63
CA LYS A 13 -0.69 -8.87 -15.06
C LYS A 13 -1.57 -7.66 -15.36
N GLY A 14 -1.23 -6.91 -16.42
CA GLY A 14 -1.95 -5.70 -16.80
C GLY A 14 -1.51 -4.43 -16.08
N PHE A 15 -0.52 -4.54 -15.21
CA PHE A 15 0.17 -3.44 -14.57
C PHE A 15 1.62 -3.36 -15.03
N VAL A 16 2.21 -2.18 -14.96
CA VAL A 16 3.66 -1.99 -15.00
C VAL A 16 4.16 -2.20 -13.56
N ASN A 17 4.94 -3.26 -13.36
CA ASN A 17 5.42 -3.68 -12.04
C ASN A 17 6.76 -2.98 -11.74
N VAL A 18 6.79 -2.19 -10.67
CA VAL A 18 7.90 -1.30 -10.32
C VAL A 18 8.41 -1.64 -8.93
N ASP A 19 9.70 -1.86 -8.81
CA ASP A 19 10.39 -2.03 -7.54
C ASP A 19 11.85 -1.56 -7.66
N ILE A 20 12.49 -1.27 -6.53
CA ILE A 20 13.91 -0.90 -6.48
C ILE A 20 14.84 -2.11 -6.61
N ARG A 21 14.34 -3.30 -6.37
CA ARG A 21 15.12 -4.54 -6.32
C ARG A 21 15.46 -5.02 -7.73
N ASN A 22 16.73 -5.15 -8.01
CA ASN A 22 17.25 -5.60 -9.30
C ASN A 22 17.44 -7.13 -9.43
N ASP A 23 17.14 -7.86 -8.34
CA ASP A 23 17.16 -9.34 -8.31
C ASP A 23 15.80 -9.94 -8.75
N LEU A 24 14.80 -9.11 -9.02
CA LEU A 24 13.47 -9.51 -9.45
C LEU A 24 13.28 -9.31 -10.96
N LYS A 25 12.36 -10.11 -11.54
CA LYS A 25 11.93 -9.93 -12.92
C LYS A 25 10.82 -8.88 -12.98
N LEU A 26 11.21 -7.62 -13.15
CA LEU A 26 10.34 -6.46 -13.14
C LEU A 26 10.11 -5.88 -14.54
N ASP A 27 9.05 -5.10 -14.72
CA ASP A 27 8.88 -4.28 -15.91
C ASP A 27 9.76 -3.03 -15.84
N VAL A 28 9.90 -2.42 -14.65
CA VAL A 28 10.73 -1.24 -14.41
C VAL A 28 11.41 -1.34 -13.05
N ILE A 29 12.73 -1.11 -13.04
CA ILE A 29 13.51 -0.94 -11.81
C ILE A 29 13.58 0.56 -11.53
N ASP A 30 12.89 1.01 -10.47
CA ASP A 30 12.88 2.43 -10.05
C ASP A 30 12.61 2.53 -8.55
N ASP A 31 13.08 3.61 -7.95
CA ASP A 31 12.75 3.96 -6.57
C ASP A 31 11.35 4.60 -6.54
N ILE A 32 10.41 3.93 -5.88
CA ILE A 32 9.02 4.39 -5.81
C ILE A 32 8.87 5.73 -5.06
N ARG A 33 9.88 6.18 -4.30
CA ARG A 33 9.92 7.52 -3.69
C ARG A 33 9.98 8.61 -4.74
N THR A 34 10.69 8.37 -5.83
CA THR A 34 11.01 9.39 -6.84
C THR A 34 10.38 9.15 -8.19
N LEU A 35 10.12 7.88 -8.55
CA LEU A 35 9.56 7.47 -9.84
C LEU A 35 10.19 8.20 -11.02
N LYS A 36 11.54 8.24 -11.08
CA LYS A 36 12.30 9.01 -12.07
C LYS A 36 12.05 8.59 -13.51
N THR A 37 11.72 7.31 -13.71
CA THR A 37 11.42 6.74 -15.02
C THR A 37 10.09 7.24 -15.59
N PHE A 38 9.18 7.74 -14.75
CA PHE A 38 7.84 8.12 -15.17
C PHE A 38 7.70 9.63 -15.31
N LYS A 39 7.06 10.06 -16.40
CA LYS A 39 6.61 11.46 -16.57
C LYS A 39 5.38 11.70 -15.69
N ASN A 40 5.04 12.98 -15.51
CA ASN A 40 3.79 13.36 -14.87
C ASN A 40 2.60 12.95 -15.76
N GLU A 41 1.46 12.69 -15.14
CA GLU A 41 0.17 12.45 -15.79
C GLU A 41 0.15 11.28 -16.79
N VAL A 42 0.85 10.18 -16.44
CA VAL A 42 0.90 8.98 -17.29
C VAL A 42 0.05 7.82 -16.76
N ALA A 43 -0.19 7.76 -15.45
CA ALA A 43 -0.93 6.67 -14.83
C ALA A 43 -2.41 7.01 -14.63
N GLU A 44 -3.30 6.09 -14.94
CA GLU A 44 -4.72 6.14 -14.58
C GLU A 44 -5.01 5.47 -13.23
N LEU A 45 -4.14 4.54 -12.82
CA LEU A 45 -4.19 3.87 -11.54
C LEU A 45 -2.76 3.66 -11.04
N ILE A 46 -2.51 4.04 -9.80
CA ILE A 46 -1.36 3.62 -9.02
C ILE A 46 -1.88 2.71 -7.91
N TYR A 47 -1.37 1.49 -7.84
CA TYR A 47 -1.57 0.55 -6.76
C TYR A 47 -0.27 0.36 -6.00
N SER A 48 -0.32 0.39 -4.67
CA SER A 48 0.81 0.01 -3.81
C SER A 48 0.29 -0.77 -2.62
N CYS A 49 0.81 -1.98 -2.47
CA CYS A 49 0.48 -2.86 -1.37
C CYS A 49 1.70 -3.05 -0.49
N HIS A 50 1.62 -2.58 0.75
CA HIS A 50 2.72 -2.55 1.71
C HIS A 50 3.94 -1.80 1.14
N GLY A 51 3.77 -0.51 0.88
CA GLY A 51 4.81 0.36 0.33
C GLY A 51 5.03 1.63 1.14
N ILE A 52 3.96 2.38 1.45
CA ILE A 52 4.09 3.71 2.07
C ILE A 52 4.58 3.66 3.52
N GLU A 53 4.33 2.59 4.24
CA GLU A 53 4.79 2.39 5.62
C GLU A 53 6.31 2.16 5.73
N HIS A 54 6.98 1.87 4.60
CA HIS A 54 8.42 1.69 4.54
C HIS A 54 9.22 3.00 4.42
N PHE A 55 8.55 4.15 4.40
CA PHE A 55 9.20 5.45 4.35
C PHE A 55 9.24 6.12 5.72
N PHE A 56 10.27 6.94 5.92
CA PHE A 56 10.35 7.76 7.11
C PHE A 56 9.22 8.78 7.16
N LYS A 57 8.85 9.16 8.39
CA LYS A 57 7.78 10.12 8.65
C LYS A 57 7.89 11.38 7.79
N ASP A 58 9.09 11.90 7.61
CA ASP A 58 9.33 13.17 6.89
C ASP A 58 9.34 13.00 5.36
N GLU A 59 9.45 11.76 4.86
CA GLU A 59 9.45 11.48 3.42
C GLU A 59 8.04 11.26 2.85
N ARG A 60 7.09 10.78 3.67
CA ARG A 60 5.79 10.27 3.21
C ARG A 60 5.00 11.24 2.34
N LEU A 61 4.92 12.52 2.72
CA LEU A 61 4.19 13.53 1.93
C LEU A 61 4.87 13.81 0.59
N THR A 62 6.20 13.81 0.55
CA THR A 62 6.97 13.95 -0.69
C THR A 62 6.71 12.77 -1.64
N VAL A 63 6.68 11.56 -1.10
CA VAL A 63 6.37 10.35 -1.87
C VAL A 63 4.96 10.39 -2.41
N LEU A 64 3.96 10.67 -1.57
CA LEU A 64 2.56 10.81 -1.99
C LEU A 64 2.37 11.93 -3.02
N SER A 65 3.06 13.07 -2.86
CA SER A 65 3.06 14.16 -3.84
C SER A 65 3.63 13.70 -5.19
N ARG A 66 4.68 12.86 -5.17
CA ARG A 66 5.24 12.33 -6.41
C ARG A 66 4.27 11.37 -7.10
N TRP A 67 3.59 10.50 -6.37
CA TRP A 67 2.57 9.61 -6.91
C TRP A 67 1.39 10.40 -7.48
N HIS A 68 0.97 11.46 -6.78
CA HIS A 68 -0.05 12.39 -7.27
C HIS A 68 0.35 13.03 -8.61
N GLN A 69 1.61 13.47 -8.77
CA GLN A 69 2.10 14.04 -10.03
C GLN A 69 2.07 13.04 -11.19
N VAL A 70 2.41 11.77 -10.93
CA VAL A 70 2.46 10.70 -11.94
C VAL A 70 1.05 10.28 -12.38
N LEU A 71 0.05 10.38 -11.51
CA LEU A 71 -1.34 10.15 -11.85
C LEU A 71 -1.87 11.21 -12.83
N LYS A 72 -2.70 10.79 -13.75
CA LYS A 72 -3.54 11.69 -14.57
C LYS A 72 -4.62 12.34 -13.71
N GLN A 73 -5.18 13.45 -14.18
CA GLN A 73 -6.43 13.98 -13.63
C GLN A 73 -7.53 12.90 -13.71
N GLY A 74 -8.33 12.78 -12.68
CA GLY A 74 -9.31 11.70 -12.52
C GLY A 74 -8.69 10.33 -12.21
N GLY A 75 -7.35 10.22 -12.12
CA GLY A 75 -6.65 8.98 -11.81
C GLY A 75 -6.83 8.55 -10.36
N THR A 76 -6.72 7.26 -10.11
CA THR A 76 -6.93 6.64 -8.78
C THR A 76 -5.60 6.24 -8.15
N LEU A 77 -5.39 6.63 -6.91
CA LEU A 77 -4.41 6.00 -6.02
C LEU A 77 -5.12 4.95 -5.18
N ARG A 78 -4.60 3.73 -5.14
CA ARG A 78 -5.12 2.64 -4.33
C ARG A 78 -4.01 2.06 -3.47
N LEU A 79 -4.22 2.06 -2.16
CA LEU A 79 -3.25 1.65 -1.15
C LEU A 79 -3.79 0.48 -0.33
N ALA A 80 -2.91 -0.43 0.03
CA ALA A 80 -3.15 -1.44 1.05
C ALA A 80 -1.94 -1.48 1.97
N LEU A 81 -2.16 -1.40 3.28
CA LEU A 81 -1.11 -1.35 4.30
C LEU A 81 -1.65 -1.89 5.64
N PRO A 82 -0.80 -2.16 6.64
CA PRO A 82 -1.29 -2.62 7.94
C PRO A 82 -2.25 -1.62 8.58
N ASP A 83 -3.42 -2.09 9.03
CA ASP A 83 -4.41 -1.27 9.73
C ASP A 83 -4.07 -1.19 11.21
N PHE A 84 -3.44 -0.09 11.65
CA PHE A 84 -3.07 0.10 13.05
C PHE A 84 -4.28 0.04 13.99
N GLU A 85 -5.44 0.56 13.57
CA GLU A 85 -6.66 0.50 14.37
C GLU A 85 -7.08 -0.96 14.64
N MET A 86 -7.02 -1.81 13.61
CA MET A 86 -7.34 -3.24 13.75
C MET A 86 -6.30 -3.99 14.56
N VAL A 87 -5.01 -3.69 14.36
CA VAL A 87 -3.91 -4.26 15.17
C VAL A 87 -4.11 -3.94 16.66
N ALA A 88 -4.41 -2.67 16.99
CA ALA A 88 -4.64 -2.25 18.37
C ALA A 88 -5.89 -2.92 18.97
N LYS A 89 -7.00 -3.01 18.23
CA LYS A 89 -8.20 -3.73 18.66
C LYS A 89 -7.93 -5.21 18.94
N CYS A 90 -7.21 -5.88 18.04
CA CYS A 90 -6.86 -7.29 18.19
C CYS A 90 -5.94 -7.55 19.38
N TYR A 91 -5.01 -6.65 19.66
CA TYR A 91 -4.16 -6.71 20.83
C TYR A 91 -4.97 -6.55 22.13
N LEU A 92 -5.81 -5.50 22.21
CA LEU A 92 -6.56 -5.18 23.41
C LEU A 92 -7.61 -6.24 23.78
N ASN A 93 -8.24 -6.87 22.80
CA ASN A 93 -9.25 -7.90 23.04
C ASN A 93 -8.67 -9.33 23.07
N GLY A 94 -7.36 -9.49 22.84
CA GLY A 94 -6.66 -10.78 22.86
C GLY A 94 -7.03 -11.72 21.70
N SER A 95 -7.67 -11.23 20.63
CA SER A 95 -8.08 -12.07 19.50
C SER A 95 -6.90 -12.52 18.61
N VAL A 96 -5.79 -11.79 18.65
CA VAL A 96 -4.56 -12.13 17.93
C VAL A 96 -3.37 -12.01 18.87
N PRO A 97 -2.50 -13.04 19.01
CA PRO A 97 -1.30 -12.96 19.82
C PRO A 97 -0.37 -11.86 19.35
N PHE A 98 0.28 -11.15 20.28
CA PHE A 98 1.17 -10.03 19.97
C PHE A 98 2.27 -10.39 18.97
N GLU A 99 2.86 -11.59 19.11
CA GLU A 99 3.91 -12.09 18.21
C GLU A 99 3.46 -12.18 16.75
N LYS A 100 2.13 -12.30 16.51
CA LYS A 100 1.54 -12.33 15.17
C LYS A 100 1.21 -10.93 14.65
N LEU A 101 1.01 -9.97 15.56
CA LEU A 101 0.79 -8.56 15.22
C LEU A 101 2.11 -7.80 15.00
N TRP A 102 3.22 -8.33 15.54
CA TRP A 102 4.51 -7.66 15.56
C TRP A 102 4.98 -7.24 14.15
N SER A 103 4.87 -8.14 13.17
CA SER A 103 5.30 -7.85 11.80
C SER A 103 4.43 -6.78 11.10
N SER A 104 3.18 -6.64 11.48
CA SER A 104 2.31 -5.57 10.97
C SER A 104 2.79 -4.19 11.42
N LEU A 105 3.44 -4.11 12.59
CA LEU A 105 3.97 -2.86 13.14
C LEU A 105 5.40 -2.56 12.70
N ASN A 106 6.22 -3.58 12.53
CA ASN A 106 7.68 -3.42 12.40
C ASN A 106 8.23 -3.90 11.05
N GLY A 107 7.40 -4.51 10.21
CA GLY A 107 7.86 -5.26 9.04
C GLY A 107 8.46 -6.60 9.42
N SER A 108 8.75 -7.46 8.47
CA SER A 108 9.38 -8.75 8.76
C SER A 108 10.89 -8.66 8.96
N GLN A 109 11.50 -7.53 8.59
CA GLN A 109 12.92 -7.17 8.79
C GLN A 109 13.91 -8.20 8.20
N ARG A 110 13.50 -8.89 7.13
CA ARG A 110 14.32 -9.92 6.47
C ARG A 110 15.35 -9.33 5.50
N HIS A 111 15.15 -8.08 5.09
CA HIS A 111 16.07 -7.33 4.22
C HIS A 111 15.91 -5.82 4.45
N PRO A 112 16.85 -4.97 3.96
CA PRO A 112 16.87 -3.53 4.27
C PRO A 112 15.61 -2.75 3.91
N TYR A 113 14.80 -3.26 2.99
CA TYR A 113 13.56 -2.60 2.54
C TYR A 113 12.29 -3.13 3.24
N ASP A 114 12.43 -3.96 4.28
CA ASP A 114 11.32 -4.66 4.94
C ASP A 114 11.13 -4.19 6.39
N PHE A 115 11.41 -2.91 6.63
CA PHE A 115 11.18 -2.24 7.91
C PHE A 115 10.01 -1.28 7.78
N HIS A 116 9.07 -1.33 8.72
CA HIS A 116 8.02 -0.32 8.83
C HIS A 116 8.51 0.83 9.70
N TYR A 117 8.57 2.02 9.14
CA TYR A 117 8.95 3.24 9.84
C TYR A 117 7.74 4.08 10.24
N HIS A 118 6.56 3.71 9.74
CA HIS A 118 5.34 4.45 9.98
C HIS A 118 4.13 3.52 10.12
N CYS A 119 3.21 3.86 11.03
CA CYS A 119 1.94 3.17 11.20
C CYS A 119 0.80 4.10 10.80
N TYR A 120 -0.19 3.55 10.12
CA TYR A 120 -1.37 4.29 9.69
C TYR A 120 -2.66 3.71 10.27
N ASP A 121 -3.55 4.58 10.71
CA ASP A 121 -4.98 4.37 10.71
C ASP A 121 -5.62 5.11 9.52
N PHE A 122 -6.93 4.93 9.34
CA PHE A 122 -7.64 5.57 8.23
C PHE A 122 -7.55 7.10 8.28
N LYS A 123 -7.77 7.70 9.45
CA LYS A 123 -7.80 9.17 9.60
C LYS A 123 -6.45 9.82 9.32
N HIS A 124 -5.37 9.17 9.74
CA HIS A 124 -4.04 9.66 9.48
C HIS A 124 -3.70 9.59 7.99
N LEU A 125 -4.02 8.46 7.34
CA LEU A 125 -3.79 8.31 5.90
C LEU A 125 -4.66 9.28 5.09
N GLU A 126 -5.93 9.43 5.45
CA GLU A 126 -6.85 10.40 4.82
C GLU A 126 -6.28 11.81 4.87
N LYS A 127 -5.83 12.25 6.07
CA LYS A 127 -5.21 13.57 6.23
C LYS A 127 -3.99 13.76 5.34
N ASP A 128 -3.08 12.79 5.29
CA ASP A 128 -1.88 12.87 4.46
C ASP A 128 -2.24 12.93 2.96
N LEU A 129 -3.23 12.15 2.52
CA LEU A 129 -3.70 12.15 1.14
C LEU A 129 -4.35 13.49 0.76
N GLU A 130 -5.21 14.04 1.61
CA GLU A 130 -5.85 15.35 1.40
C GLU A 130 -4.81 16.49 1.39
N GLU A 131 -3.79 16.43 2.25
CA GLU A 131 -2.73 17.43 2.33
C GLU A 131 -1.94 17.52 1.01
N VAL A 132 -1.77 16.41 0.28
CA VAL A 132 -1.09 16.40 -1.02
C VAL A 132 -2.04 16.59 -2.21
N GLY A 133 -3.34 16.82 -1.97
CA GLY A 133 -4.31 17.21 -2.98
C GLY A 133 -5.20 16.09 -3.51
N PHE A 134 -5.18 14.89 -2.94
CA PHE A 134 -6.15 13.86 -3.25
C PHE A 134 -7.54 14.19 -2.70
N THR A 135 -8.57 13.68 -3.35
CA THR A 135 -9.97 13.80 -2.97
C THR A 135 -10.66 12.44 -2.96
N ASN A 136 -11.89 12.37 -2.46
CA ASN A 136 -12.68 11.13 -2.41
C ASN A 136 -11.95 9.99 -1.70
N VAL A 137 -11.25 10.29 -0.62
CA VAL A 137 -10.53 9.29 0.18
C VAL A 137 -11.55 8.38 0.85
N ARG A 138 -11.46 7.07 0.61
CA ARG A 138 -12.39 6.08 1.16
C ARG A 138 -11.76 4.71 1.27
N ARG A 139 -12.33 3.87 2.14
CA ARG A 139 -12.00 2.43 2.17
C ARG A 139 -12.57 1.75 0.93
N TYR A 140 -11.83 0.77 0.37
CA TYR A 140 -12.33 -0.07 -0.71
C TYR A 140 -12.39 -1.54 -0.30
N ASP A 141 -13.28 -2.29 -0.93
CA ASP A 141 -13.36 -3.74 -0.81
C ASP A 141 -12.46 -4.37 -1.89
N TRP A 142 -11.41 -5.06 -1.46
CA TRP A 142 -10.47 -5.71 -2.36
C TRP A 142 -11.15 -6.71 -3.32
N ARG A 143 -12.27 -7.32 -2.90
CA ARG A 143 -13.04 -8.27 -3.72
C ARG A 143 -13.66 -7.64 -4.97
N LYS A 144 -13.81 -6.32 -4.97
CA LYS A 144 -14.42 -5.54 -6.06
C LYS A 144 -13.40 -4.85 -6.96
N THR A 145 -12.12 -5.19 -6.81
CA THR A 145 -11.05 -4.62 -7.63
C THR A 145 -10.72 -5.50 -8.82
N GLU A 146 -10.14 -4.92 -9.87
CA GLU A 146 -9.66 -5.65 -11.03
C GLU A 146 -8.48 -6.59 -10.74
N HIS A 147 -7.87 -6.46 -9.58
CA HIS A 147 -6.76 -7.30 -9.12
C HIS A 147 -7.15 -8.23 -7.95
N SER A 148 -8.45 -8.43 -7.70
CA SER A 148 -8.96 -9.24 -6.59
C SER A 148 -8.47 -10.69 -6.58
N GLU A 149 -8.08 -11.23 -7.72
CA GLU A 149 -7.53 -12.59 -7.85
C GLU A 149 -6.05 -12.68 -7.44
N TYR A 150 -5.38 -11.54 -7.28
CA TYR A 150 -4.01 -11.53 -6.78
C TYR A 150 -4.00 -11.65 -5.27
N ASP A 151 -3.37 -12.70 -4.78
CA ASP A 151 -3.18 -12.92 -3.36
C ASP A 151 -2.01 -12.10 -2.84
N ASP A 152 -2.31 -10.91 -2.38
CA ASP A 152 -1.37 -10.01 -1.72
C ASP A 152 -1.86 -9.58 -0.33
N TYR A 153 -1.14 -8.69 0.32
CA TYR A 153 -1.50 -8.27 1.68
C TYR A 153 -2.69 -7.32 1.78
N SER A 154 -3.28 -6.87 0.65
CA SER A 154 -4.60 -6.23 0.68
C SER A 154 -5.68 -7.18 1.20
N GLN A 155 -5.38 -8.47 1.20
CA GLN A 155 -6.19 -9.59 1.66
C GLN A 155 -5.60 -10.25 2.91
N ALA A 156 -4.92 -9.47 3.76
CA ALA A 156 -4.33 -9.99 5.00
C ALA A 156 -5.40 -10.29 6.05
N TYR A 157 -5.55 -11.55 6.42
CA TYR A 157 -6.50 -12.03 7.43
C TYR A 157 -5.80 -12.79 8.55
N TRP A 158 -6.40 -12.76 9.73
CA TRP A 158 -6.05 -13.62 10.85
C TRP A 158 -7.28 -14.46 11.28
N PRO A 159 -7.17 -15.80 11.41
CA PRO A 159 -6.02 -16.63 11.02
C PRO A 159 -5.64 -16.48 9.54
N HIS A 160 -4.38 -16.76 9.23
CA HIS A 160 -3.85 -16.55 7.87
C HIS A 160 -4.74 -17.21 6.81
N MET A 161 -5.13 -16.41 5.79
CA MET A 161 -5.98 -16.80 4.65
C MET A 161 -7.43 -17.18 5.00
N ASP A 162 -7.89 -17.03 6.23
CA ASP A 162 -9.32 -17.18 6.52
C ASP A 162 -10.12 -15.95 6.08
N LYS A 163 -10.39 -15.87 4.78
CA LYS A 163 -11.11 -14.75 4.15
C LYS A 163 -12.62 -14.76 4.43
N ILE A 164 -13.13 -15.81 5.10
CA ILE A 164 -14.57 -15.97 5.41
C ILE A 164 -14.86 -15.54 6.85
N ASN A 165 -14.13 -16.10 7.83
CA ASN A 165 -14.39 -15.88 9.26
C ASN A 165 -13.28 -15.08 9.94
N GLY A 166 -12.14 -14.87 9.28
CA GLY A 166 -10.97 -14.21 9.82
C GLY A 166 -11.15 -12.70 9.97
N ILE A 167 -10.26 -12.12 10.76
CA ILE A 167 -10.20 -10.68 10.97
C ILE A 167 -9.32 -10.07 9.88
N HIS A 168 -9.85 -9.13 9.11
CA HIS A 168 -9.11 -8.40 8.09
C HIS A 168 -8.20 -7.35 8.76
N LEU A 169 -6.88 -7.46 8.50
CA LEU A 169 -5.84 -6.65 9.14
C LEU A 169 -5.24 -5.59 8.19
N SER A 170 -5.75 -5.49 6.95
CA SER A 170 -5.29 -4.50 5.98
C SER A 170 -6.18 -3.28 5.94
N LEU A 171 -5.57 -2.11 5.97
CA LEU A 171 -6.18 -0.81 5.67
C LEU A 171 -6.14 -0.63 4.15
N ASN A 172 -7.27 -0.84 3.51
CA ASN A 172 -7.45 -0.69 2.07
C ASN A 172 -8.11 0.66 1.76
N VAL A 173 -7.38 1.58 1.16
CA VAL A 173 -7.85 2.95 0.89
C VAL A 173 -7.61 3.32 -0.56
N GLU A 174 -8.59 3.97 -1.18
CA GLU A 174 -8.42 4.60 -2.49
C GLU A 174 -8.78 6.09 -2.43
N ALA A 175 -8.14 6.85 -3.29
CA ALA A 175 -8.33 8.28 -3.43
C ALA A 175 -8.20 8.70 -4.89
N THR A 176 -8.76 9.86 -5.24
CA THR A 176 -8.78 10.38 -6.62
C THR A 176 -7.93 11.63 -6.72
N LYS A 177 -7.09 11.73 -7.75
CA LYS A 177 -6.51 13.01 -8.17
C LYS A 177 -7.60 13.81 -8.88
N PRO A 178 -7.96 15.03 -8.40
CA PRO A 178 -8.99 15.87 -9.02
C PRO A 178 -8.63 16.34 -10.43
#